data_99e11e019a3dd590cfeb984e7e93bfc1
#
_entry.id   99e11e019a3dd590cfeb984e7e93bfc1
#
_cell.length_a   1.000
_cell.length_b   1.000
_cell.length_c   1.000
_cell.angle_alpha   90.00
_cell.angle_beta   90.00
_cell.angle_gamma   90.00
#
_symmetry.space_group_name_H-M   'P 1'
#
loop_
_entity.id
_entity.type
_entity.pdbx_description
1 polymer ?
#
loop_
_entity_poly.entity_id
_entity_poly.type
_entity_poly.pdbx_seq_one_letter_code
_entity_poly.pdbx_strand_id
1 'polypeptide(L)'
;MRIVKGVYRVASTISSEGELRPEPDSSVSARRCRGRYAQGLVQVYTGDGKGKTTAALGLGLRAVGHGYKVRMIQFMKGTSYTGEVQAARRLAPDFEIFQFGRDCKYAERMRSGEAVCDGCGQCFVTLGNPELRDIRYARQAYDLAVRTLDEAQADLVILDEISNALYYELLDAEDAANLIARRPPGVELVLTGRNMPPAILDMADLVTEMRMVKHPFESGIPARRGIEY
;
A
#
# COMPACT_ATOMS: atom_id res chain seq x y z
N MET A 1 -5.26 34.83 21.60
CA MET A 1 -4.90 33.59 20.90
C MET A 1 -3.48 33.73 20.39
N ARG A 2 -2.48 33.21 21.13
CA ARG A 2 -1.07 33.30 20.74
C ARG A 2 -0.73 32.12 19.86
N ILE A 3 -0.41 32.38 18.60
CA ILE A 3 0.12 31.37 17.68
C ILE A 3 1.59 31.14 18.03
N VAL A 4 1.91 29.95 18.57
CA VAL A 4 3.28 29.53 18.78
C VAL A 4 3.80 29.02 17.43
N LYS A 5 4.66 29.80 16.78
CA LYS A 5 5.41 29.36 15.61
C LYS A 5 6.50 28.41 16.08
N GLY A 6 6.23 27.11 16.05
CA GLY A 6 7.26 26.08 16.18
C GLY A 6 8.08 25.99 14.89
N VAL A 7 9.31 26.49 14.93
CA VAL A 7 10.29 26.22 13.87
C VAL A 7 10.90 24.86 14.18
N TYR A 8 10.50 23.84 13.45
CA TYR A 8 11.17 22.54 13.49
C TYR A 8 12.52 22.70 12.76
N ARG A 9 13.61 22.83 13.49
CA ARG A 9 14.95 22.64 12.95
C ARG A 9 15.18 21.13 12.84
N VAL A 10 15.33 20.64 11.62
CA VAL A 10 16.00 19.36 11.40
C VAL A 10 17.49 19.61 11.75
N ALA A 11 17.94 19.08 12.87
CA ALA A 11 19.35 19.16 13.24
C ALA A 11 20.14 18.31 12.25
N SER A 12 20.93 18.96 11.40
CA SER A 12 21.92 18.31 10.57
C SER A 12 23.30 18.76 11.06
N THR A 13 24.12 17.82 11.49
CA THR A 13 25.55 18.05 11.71
C THR A 13 26.27 17.87 10.38
N ILE A 14 27.01 18.88 9.94
CA ILE A 14 27.89 18.78 8.78
C ILE A 14 29.21 18.20 9.30
N SER A 15 29.60 17.02 8.78
CA SER A 15 30.91 16.46 9.03
C SER A 15 32.00 17.30 8.35
N SER A 16 33.25 17.22 8.81
CA SER A 16 34.40 17.91 8.22
C SER A 16 34.67 17.56 6.74
N GLU A 17 33.90 16.62 6.17
CA GLU A 17 33.99 16.17 4.78
C GLU A 17 32.78 16.58 3.94
N GLY A 18 31.86 17.43 4.46
CA GLY A 18 30.71 17.99 3.70
C GLY A 18 29.56 17.04 3.43
N GLU A 19 29.54 15.85 4.00
CA GLU A 19 28.40 14.94 3.90
C GLU A 19 27.38 15.17 5.00
N LEU A 20 26.13 15.44 4.60
CA LEU A 20 24.95 15.47 5.48
C LEU A 20 24.60 14.03 5.92
N ARG A 21 25.05 13.63 7.10
CA ARG A 21 24.50 12.45 7.77
C ARG A 21 23.41 12.91 8.75
N PRO A 22 22.15 12.47 8.59
CA PRO A 22 21.19 12.64 9.65
C PRO A 22 21.64 11.78 10.83
N GLU A 23 21.93 12.41 11.98
CA GLU A 23 22.08 11.63 13.21
C GLU A 23 20.76 10.92 13.50
N PRO A 24 20.80 9.61 13.83
CA PRO A 24 19.60 8.95 14.30
C PRO A 24 19.14 9.66 15.58
N ASP A 25 17.93 10.17 15.56
CA ASP A 25 17.31 10.75 16.75
C ASP A 25 17.20 9.67 17.83
N SER A 26 18.16 9.68 18.76
CA SER A 26 18.23 8.74 19.87
C SER A 26 17.00 8.81 20.79
N SER A 27 16.19 9.89 20.70
CA SER A 27 14.93 10.02 21.42
C SER A 27 13.81 9.16 20.82
N VAL A 28 13.89 8.84 19.52
CA VAL A 28 12.90 7.97 18.85
C VAL A 28 13.13 6.48 19.21
N SER A 29 14.35 6.06 19.51
CA SER A 29 14.68 4.68 19.86
C SER A 29 14.17 4.25 21.25
N ALA A 30 13.89 5.19 22.16
CA ALA A 30 13.53 4.89 23.54
C ALA A 30 12.01 4.85 23.81
N ARG A 31 11.19 5.31 22.88
CA ARG A 31 9.73 5.22 22.98
C ARG A 31 9.19 4.40 21.83
N ARG A 32 9.42 3.10 21.85
CA ARG A 32 8.43 2.21 21.23
C ARG A 32 7.13 2.48 21.98
N CYS A 33 6.34 3.40 21.45
CA CYS A 33 4.96 3.46 21.84
C CYS A 33 4.43 2.05 21.60
N ARG A 34 4.17 1.31 22.66
CA ARG A 34 3.37 0.08 22.62
C ARG A 34 1.95 0.53 22.26
N GLY A 35 1.79 1.03 21.05
CA GLY A 35 0.55 1.68 20.78
C GLY A 35 -0.03 1.19 19.49
N ARG A 36 -0.79 0.11 19.55
CA ARG A 36 -1.96 0.03 18.69
C ARG A 36 -2.73 1.33 18.86
N TYR A 37 -3.32 1.83 17.80
CA TYR A 37 -4.21 2.98 17.89
C TYR A 37 -5.23 2.74 19.00
N ALA A 38 -5.59 3.77 19.75
CA ALA A 38 -6.66 3.67 20.77
C ALA A 38 -7.97 3.20 20.11
N GLN A 39 -8.18 3.61 18.85
CA GLN A 39 -9.23 3.16 17.96
C GLN A 39 -8.67 3.18 16.54
N GLY A 40 -8.61 2.02 15.89
CA GLY A 40 -8.34 1.92 14.46
C GLY A 40 -9.62 2.12 13.67
N LEU A 41 -9.50 2.69 12.48
CA LEU A 41 -10.58 2.96 11.55
C LEU A 41 -10.43 2.12 10.28
N VAL A 42 -11.52 1.99 9.55
CA VAL A 42 -11.56 1.43 8.19
C VAL A 42 -11.56 2.56 7.20
N GLN A 43 -10.54 2.63 6.36
CA GLN A 43 -10.42 3.64 5.30
C GLN A 43 -10.52 2.98 3.92
N VAL A 44 -11.20 3.63 3.00
CA VAL A 44 -11.29 3.21 1.60
C VAL A 44 -10.77 4.32 0.69
N TYR A 45 -9.80 3.98 -0.17
CA TYR A 45 -9.33 4.86 -1.24
C TYR A 45 -9.75 4.27 -2.58
N THR A 46 -10.73 4.89 -3.23
CA THR A 46 -11.35 4.40 -4.46
C THR A 46 -11.33 5.44 -5.59
N GLY A 47 -12.03 5.18 -6.67
CA GLY A 47 -12.13 6.07 -7.82
C GLY A 47 -11.20 5.71 -8.97
N ASP A 48 -11.41 6.36 -10.12
CA ASP A 48 -10.69 6.12 -11.37
C ASP A 48 -9.32 6.83 -11.44
N GLY A 49 -9.13 7.87 -10.62
CA GLY A 49 -7.91 8.67 -10.56
C GLY A 49 -6.71 7.94 -9.98
N LYS A 50 -5.52 8.42 -10.37
CA LYS A 50 -4.23 7.98 -9.83
C LYS A 50 -4.05 8.44 -8.38
N GLY A 51 -3.32 7.64 -7.58
CA GLY A 51 -2.86 8.06 -6.25
C GLY A 51 -3.32 7.17 -5.10
N LYS A 52 -4.25 6.24 -5.31
CA LYS A 52 -4.78 5.34 -4.25
C LYS A 52 -3.68 4.59 -3.50
N THR A 53 -2.90 3.79 -4.20
CA THR A 53 -1.72 3.08 -3.65
C THR A 53 -0.70 4.06 -3.07
N THR A 54 -0.43 5.19 -3.77
CA THR A 54 0.54 6.21 -3.32
C THR A 54 0.10 6.85 -1.99
N ALA A 55 -1.19 7.15 -1.82
CA ALA A 55 -1.73 7.67 -0.57
C ALA A 55 -1.61 6.65 0.56
N ALA A 56 -1.95 5.39 0.30
CA ALA A 56 -1.82 4.31 1.27
C ALA A 56 -0.35 4.09 1.69
N LEU A 57 0.59 4.12 0.74
CA LEU A 57 2.03 4.07 1.03
C LEU A 57 2.50 5.27 1.86
N GLY A 58 2.04 6.47 1.54
CA GLY A 58 2.32 7.68 2.31
C GLY A 58 1.81 7.62 3.74
N LEU A 59 0.61 7.05 3.95
CA LEU A 59 0.07 6.78 5.28
C LEU A 59 0.94 5.76 6.01
N GLY A 60 1.34 4.68 5.35
CA GLY A 60 2.26 3.66 5.89
C GLY A 60 3.60 4.25 6.31
N LEU A 61 4.22 5.08 5.47
CA LEU A 61 5.47 5.77 5.79
C LEU A 61 5.32 6.66 7.04
N ARG A 62 4.20 7.39 7.15
CA ARG A 62 3.89 8.21 8.32
C ARG A 62 3.75 7.36 9.58
N ALA A 63 3.07 6.22 9.49
CA ALA A 63 2.90 5.29 10.60
C ALA A 63 4.24 4.74 11.09
N VAL A 64 5.11 4.28 10.17
CA VAL A 64 6.47 3.83 10.50
C VAL A 64 7.28 4.92 11.19
N GLY A 65 7.18 6.18 10.72
CA GLY A 65 7.82 7.33 11.36
C GLY A 65 7.43 7.54 12.82
N HIS A 66 6.28 7.02 13.24
CA HIS A 66 5.81 7.00 14.63
C HIS A 66 6.04 5.66 15.36
N GLY A 67 6.78 4.74 14.75
CA GLY A 67 7.12 3.44 15.34
C GLY A 67 6.01 2.39 15.24
N TYR A 68 4.99 2.61 14.41
CA TYR A 68 3.95 1.62 14.12
C TYR A 68 4.42 0.62 13.08
N LYS A 69 3.93 -0.61 13.18
CA LYS A 69 4.16 -1.67 12.19
C LYS A 69 3.12 -1.61 11.09
N VAL A 70 3.58 -1.66 9.85
CA VAL A 70 2.74 -1.61 8.65
C VAL A 70 2.90 -2.90 7.86
N ARG A 71 1.79 -3.48 7.48
CA ARG A 71 1.76 -4.61 6.54
C ARG A 71 0.85 -4.29 5.37
N MET A 72 1.42 -4.30 4.18
CA MET A 72 0.71 -4.10 2.93
C MET A 72 0.61 -5.40 2.16
N ILE A 73 -0.60 -5.77 1.79
CA ILE A 73 -0.90 -6.95 0.99
C ILE A 73 -1.47 -6.46 -0.32
N GLN A 74 -0.72 -6.68 -1.41
CA GLN A 74 -1.08 -6.23 -2.74
C GLN A 74 -1.70 -7.37 -3.52
N PHE A 75 -2.98 -7.22 -3.86
CA PHE A 75 -3.71 -8.14 -4.72
C PHE A 75 -3.39 -7.87 -6.19
N MET A 76 -3.42 -8.90 -7.02
CA MET A 76 -3.21 -8.83 -8.47
C MET A 76 -1.87 -8.23 -8.91
N LYS A 77 -0.91 -8.10 -8.01
CA LYS A 77 0.46 -7.69 -8.28
C LYS A 77 1.41 -8.85 -7.99
N GLY A 78 2.16 -9.28 -9.01
CA GLY A 78 3.19 -10.31 -8.88
C GLY A 78 4.56 -9.76 -8.52
N THR A 79 5.60 -10.56 -8.75
CA THR A 79 7.00 -10.16 -8.51
C THR A 79 7.31 -8.85 -9.19
N SER A 80 7.57 -7.85 -8.37
CA SER A 80 7.43 -6.48 -8.78
C SER A 80 8.75 -5.81 -9.07
N TYR A 81 8.71 -5.00 -10.09
CA TYR A 81 9.72 -4.01 -10.42
C TYR A 81 9.39 -2.63 -9.81
N THR A 82 8.34 -2.54 -9.00
CA THR A 82 7.87 -1.28 -8.42
C THR A 82 8.75 -0.80 -7.27
N GLY A 83 8.94 0.52 -7.21
CA GLY A 83 9.86 1.17 -6.27
C GLY A 83 9.48 0.98 -4.81
N GLU A 84 8.18 0.89 -4.51
CA GLU A 84 7.69 0.73 -3.14
C GLU A 84 8.18 -0.55 -2.47
N VAL A 85 8.34 -1.64 -3.22
CA VAL A 85 8.89 -2.91 -2.67
C VAL A 85 10.35 -2.74 -2.25
N GLN A 86 11.14 -1.98 -3.04
CA GLN A 86 12.54 -1.71 -2.69
C GLN A 86 12.64 -0.75 -1.50
N ALA A 87 11.73 0.22 -1.40
CA ALA A 87 11.65 1.13 -0.26
C ALA A 87 11.26 0.38 1.02
N ALA A 88 10.25 -0.48 0.97
CA ALA A 88 9.82 -1.28 2.12
C ALA A 88 10.95 -2.18 2.66
N ARG A 89 11.79 -2.76 1.78
CA ARG A 89 12.96 -3.55 2.23
C ARG A 89 13.92 -2.75 3.11
N ARG A 90 14.02 -1.43 2.91
CA ARG A 90 14.86 -0.55 3.73
C ARG A 90 14.20 -0.18 5.05
N LEU A 91 12.87 -0.32 5.13
CA LEU A 91 12.06 -0.04 6.31
C LEU A 91 11.72 -1.31 7.11
N ALA A 92 12.13 -2.49 6.62
CA ALA A 92 11.87 -3.75 7.31
C ALA A 92 12.56 -3.76 8.70
N PRO A 93 11.94 -4.34 9.74
CA PRO A 93 10.67 -5.08 9.71
C PRO A 93 9.43 -4.21 9.97
N ASP A 94 9.56 -2.89 9.99
CA ASP A 94 8.46 -2.00 10.38
C ASP A 94 7.50 -1.70 9.22
N PHE A 95 7.94 -1.90 7.96
CA PHE A 95 7.07 -1.88 6.79
C PHE A 95 7.34 -3.11 5.92
N GLU A 96 6.36 -4.00 5.82
CA GLU A 96 6.42 -5.19 4.98
C GLU A 96 5.40 -5.10 3.84
N ILE A 97 5.80 -5.50 2.63
CA ILE A 97 4.91 -5.60 1.45
C ILE A 97 4.92 -7.03 0.94
N PHE A 98 3.74 -7.60 0.78
CA PHE A 98 3.50 -8.93 0.21
C PHE A 98 2.69 -8.80 -1.07
N GLN A 99 3.13 -9.45 -2.14
CA GLN A 99 2.51 -9.34 -3.46
C GLN A 99 1.97 -10.70 -3.91
N PHE A 100 0.74 -10.69 -4.44
CA PHE A 100 0.04 -11.86 -4.93
C PHE A 100 -0.60 -11.58 -6.28
N GLY A 101 0.01 -12.10 -7.34
CA GLY A 101 -0.46 -11.91 -8.71
C GLY A 101 0.47 -12.52 -9.74
N ARG A 102 0.20 -12.25 -11.00
CA ARG A 102 1.01 -12.74 -12.12
C ARG A 102 2.34 -12.00 -12.18
N ASP A 103 3.43 -12.75 -12.36
CA ASP A 103 4.76 -12.18 -12.54
C ASP A 103 4.92 -11.53 -13.91
N CYS A 104 5.70 -10.44 -13.96
CA CYS A 104 6.17 -9.88 -15.20
C CYS A 104 7.47 -10.56 -15.62
N LYS A 105 7.50 -11.18 -16.80
CA LYS A 105 8.71 -11.83 -17.33
C LYS A 105 9.90 -10.89 -17.53
N TYR A 106 9.64 -9.58 -17.57
CA TYR A 106 10.66 -8.55 -17.74
C TYR A 106 10.97 -7.80 -16.42
N ALA A 107 10.42 -8.23 -15.28
CA ALA A 107 10.54 -7.50 -14.02
C ALA A 107 11.98 -7.17 -13.62
N GLU A 108 12.92 -8.10 -13.82
CA GLU A 108 14.32 -7.88 -13.48
C GLU A 108 14.98 -6.82 -14.37
N ARG A 109 14.77 -6.91 -15.68
CA ARG A 109 15.27 -5.93 -16.65
C ARG A 109 14.65 -4.56 -16.48
N MET A 110 13.39 -4.49 -16.03
CA MET A 110 12.73 -3.23 -15.71
C MET A 110 13.30 -2.62 -14.41
N ARG A 111 13.65 -3.45 -13.44
CA ARG A 111 14.35 -2.97 -12.21
C ARG A 111 15.73 -2.40 -12.50
N SER A 112 16.52 -3.07 -13.34
CA SER A 112 17.85 -2.57 -13.75
C SER A 112 17.77 -1.34 -14.65
N GLY A 113 16.61 -1.05 -15.25
CA GLY A 113 16.43 0.03 -16.22
C GLY A 113 16.78 -0.38 -17.66
N GLU A 114 17.03 -1.67 -17.91
CA GLU A 114 17.34 -2.21 -19.24
C GLU A 114 16.11 -2.43 -20.12
N ALA A 115 14.92 -2.40 -19.54
CA ALA A 115 13.66 -2.52 -20.26
C ALA A 115 12.60 -1.58 -19.69
N VAL A 116 11.64 -1.21 -20.54
CA VAL A 116 10.40 -0.48 -20.18
C VAL A 116 9.22 -1.40 -20.45
N CYS A 117 8.10 -1.17 -19.75
CA CYS A 117 6.88 -1.93 -20.00
C CYS A 117 6.36 -1.65 -21.42
N ASP A 118 6.24 -2.70 -22.22
CA ASP A 118 5.72 -2.67 -23.60
C ASP A 118 4.19 -2.82 -23.65
N GLY A 119 3.53 -2.94 -22.48
CA GLY A 119 2.08 -3.12 -22.42
C GLY A 119 1.60 -4.50 -22.89
N CYS A 120 2.44 -5.54 -22.86
CA CYS A 120 2.11 -6.89 -23.38
C CYS A 120 0.89 -7.55 -22.69
N GLY A 121 0.40 -7.03 -21.56
CA GLY A 121 -0.81 -7.49 -20.88
C GLY A 121 -0.69 -8.82 -20.12
N GLN A 122 0.44 -9.53 -20.20
CA GLN A 122 0.59 -10.90 -19.63
C GLN A 122 0.50 -10.94 -18.10
N CYS A 123 0.74 -9.82 -17.42
CA CYS A 123 0.59 -9.68 -15.97
C CYS A 123 -0.81 -9.22 -15.54
N PHE A 124 -1.73 -8.97 -16.48
CA PHE A 124 -3.11 -8.60 -16.16
C PHE A 124 -4.04 -9.82 -16.17
N VAL A 125 -5.05 -9.76 -15.32
CA VAL A 125 -6.18 -10.70 -15.34
C VAL A 125 -7.20 -10.21 -16.36
N THR A 126 -7.81 -11.14 -17.11
CA THR A 126 -8.86 -10.81 -18.07
C THR A 126 -10.21 -10.86 -17.37
N LEU A 127 -10.99 -9.79 -17.47
CA LEU A 127 -12.33 -9.72 -16.90
C LEU A 127 -13.24 -10.81 -17.50
N GLY A 128 -13.98 -11.51 -16.65
CA GLY A 128 -14.88 -12.59 -17.05
C GLY A 128 -14.18 -13.91 -17.43
N ASN A 129 -12.85 -13.96 -17.37
CA ASN A 129 -12.10 -15.20 -17.64
C ASN A 129 -10.81 -15.29 -16.79
N PRO A 130 -10.93 -15.29 -15.44
CA PRO A 130 -9.78 -15.50 -14.57
C PRO A 130 -9.28 -16.94 -14.68
N GLU A 131 -7.97 -17.12 -14.62
CA GLU A 131 -7.38 -18.44 -14.54
C GLU A 131 -7.37 -18.96 -13.09
N LEU A 132 -7.32 -20.26 -12.89
CA LEU A 132 -7.25 -20.87 -11.55
C LEU A 132 -6.06 -20.34 -10.71
N ARG A 133 -4.96 -19.96 -11.36
CA ARG A 133 -3.82 -19.34 -10.66
C ARG A 133 -4.15 -17.97 -10.08
N ASP A 134 -5.01 -17.18 -10.76
CA ASP A 134 -5.39 -15.85 -10.29
C ASP A 134 -6.25 -15.95 -9.03
N ILE A 135 -7.22 -16.86 -9.05
CA ILE A 135 -8.06 -17.18 -7.88
C ILE A 135 -7.18 -17.65 -6.71
N ARG A 136 -6.20 -18.51 -6.97
CA ARG A 136 -5.26 -18.99 -5.96
C ARG A 136 -4.43 -17.86 -5.35
N TYR A 137 -3.90 -16.95 -6.17
CA TYR A 137 -3.15 -15.80 -5.66
C TYR A 137 -4.04 -14.89 -4.81
N ALA A 138 -5.26 -14.58 -5.26
CA ALA A 138 -6.19 -13.76 -4.49
C ALA A 138 -6.54 -14.42 -3.15
N ARG A 139 -6.77 -15.75 -3.15
CA ARG A 139 -7.06 -16.51 -1.93
C ARG A 139 -5.86 -16.56 -0.97
N GLN A 140 -4.63 -16.70 -1.47
CA GLN A 140 -3.41 -16.61 -0.65
C GLN A 140 -3.22 -15.23 -0.02
N ALA A 141 -3.53 -14.16 -0.77
CA ALA A 141 -3.53 -12.79 -0.22
C ALA A 141 -4.58 -12.63 0.89
N TYR A 142 -5.78 -13.14 0.66
CA TYR A 142 -6.86 -13.15 1.64
C TYR A 142 -6.46 -13.90 2.92
N ASP A 143 -5.92 -15.10 2.79
CA ASP A 143 -5.49 -15.93 3.93
C ASP A 143 -4.37 -15.24 4.74
N LEU A 144 -3.46 -14.52 4.06
CA LEU A 144 -2.46 -13.71 4.76
C LEU A 144 -3.10 -12.53 5.48
N ALA A 145 -4.09 -11.87 4.87
CA ALA A 145 -4.83 -10.77 5.49
C ALA A 145 -5.57 -11.25 6.76
N VAL A 146 -6.27 -12.38 6.67
CA VAL A 146 -6.93 -13.01 7.83
C VAL A 146 -5.94 -13.24 8.96
N ARG A 147 -4.82 -13.93 8.72
CA ARG A 147 -3.80 -14.18 9.74
C ARG A 147 -3.22 -12.90 10.32
N THR A 148 -2.96 -11.90 9.46
CA THR A 148 -2.42 -10.62 9.90
C THR A 148 -3.35 -9.90 10.87
N LEU A 149 -4.66 -9.94 10.60
CA LEU A 149 -5.68 -9.31 11.45
C LEU A 149 -5.92 -10.13 12.73
N ASP A 150 -6.15 -11.43 12.60
CA ASP A 150 -6.46 -12.31 13.74
C ASP A 150 -5.32 -12.33 14.77
N GLU A 151 -4.06 -12.32 14.32
CA GLU A 151 -2.87 -12.33 15.18
C GLU A 151 -2.40 -10.91 15.54
N ALA A 152 -3.07 -9.88 15.00
CA ALA A 152 -2.71 -8.48 15.18
C ALA A 152 -1.20 -8.21 14.94
N GLN A 153 -0.68 -8.71 13.81
CA GLN A 153 0.74 -8.65 13.48
C GLN A 153 1.21 -7.26 13.02
N ALA A 154 0.29 -6.34 12.76
CA ALA A 154 0.56 -4.97 12.36
C ALA A 154 -0.43 -4.00 13.00
N ASP A 155 -0.02 -2.74 13.16
CA ASP A 155 -0.88 -1.65 13.64
C ASP A 155 -1.69 -1.02 12.49
N LEU A 156 -1.12 -1.01 11.28
CA LEU A 156 -1.75 -0.58 10.04
C LEU A 156 -1.67 -1.72 9.00
N VAL A 157 -2.83 -2.16 8.53
CA VAL A 157 -2.95 -3.13 7.45
C VAL A 157 -3.49 -2.45 6.20
N ILE A 158 -2.81 -2.62 5.08
CA ILE A 158 -3.19 -2.07 3.78
C ILE A 158 -3.50 -3.23 2.83
N LEU A 159 -4.73 -3.27 2.33
CA LEU A 159 -5.20 -4.23 1.32
C LEU A 159 -5.27 -3.53 -0.03
N ASP A 160 -4.13 -3.49 -0.72
CA ASP A 160 -3.97 -2.73 -1.96
C ASP A 160 -4.53 -3.50 -3.16
N GLU A 161 -5.37 -2.83 -3.96
CA GLU A 161 -6.10 -3.36 -5.11
C GLU A 161 -7.09 -4.49 -4.76
N ILE A 162 -7.56 -4.59 -3.50
CA ILE A 162 -8.55 -5.60 -3.12
C ILE A 162 -9.86 -5.42 -3.90
N SER A 163 -10.28 -4.18 -4.18
CA SER A 163 -11.50 -3.95 -4.97
C SER A 163 -11.40 -4.49 -6.39
N ASN A 164 -10.20 -4.51 -6.97
CA ASN A 164 -9.99 -5.14 -8.27
C ASN A 164 -10.14 -6.66 -8.16
N ALA A 165 -9.65 -7.29 -7.08
CA ALA A 165 -9.88 -8.72 -6.86
C ALA A 165 -11.37 -9.06 -6.77
N LEU A 166 -12.17 -8.17 -6.15
CA LEU A 166 -13.65 -8.28 -6.12
C LEU A 166 -14.25 -8.07 -7.51
N TYR A 167 -13.83 -7.03 -8.23
CA TYR A 167 -14.35 -6.70 -9.56
C TYR A 167 -14.05 -7.79 -10.61
N TYR A 168 -12.90 -8.45 -10.49
CA TYR A 168 -12.52 -9.59 -11.36
C TYR A 168 -13.05 -10.95 -10.85
N GLU A 169 -13.89 -10.94 -9.82
CA GLU A 169 -14.53 -12.15 -9.25
C GLU A 169 -13.51 -13.19 -8.74
N LEU A 170 -12.34 -12.74 -8.29
CA LEU A 170 -11.33 -13.57 -7.65
C LEU A 170 -11.64 -13.79 -6.16
N LEU A 171 -12.32 -12.83 -5.56
CA LEU A 171 -12.91 -12.83 -4.22
C LEU A 171 -14.32 -12.27 -4.34
N ASP A 172 -15.17 -12.54 -3.36
CA ASP A 172 -16.50 -11.94 -3.27
C ASP A 172 -16.58 -10.81 -2.23
N ALA A 173 -17.67 -10.07 -2.24
CA ALA A 173 -17.86 -8.95 -1.31
C ALA A 173 -17.91 -9.41 0.16
N GLU A 174 -18.34 -10.64 0.42
CA GLU A 174 -18.38 -11.22 1.76
C GLU A 174 -16.96 -11.45 2.28
N ASP A 175 -16.02 -11.86 1.44
CA ASP A 175 -14.60 -11.97 1.80
C ASP A 175 -14.07 -10.62 2.33
N ALA A 176 -14.34 -9.52 1.63
CA ALA A 176 -13.90 -8.19 2.08
C ALA A 176 -14.60 -7.74 3.37
N ALA A 177 -15.90 -7.97 3.47
CA ALA A 177 -16.68 -7.68 4.68
C ALA A 177 -16.16 -8.47 5.90
N ASN A 178 -15.81 -9.74 5.69
CA ASN A 178 -15.21 -10.59 6.72
C ASN A 178 -13.87 -10.05 7.22
N LEU A 179 -13.01 -9.52 6.33
CA LEU A 179 -11.74 -8.90 6.74
C LEU A 179 -11.99 -7.64 7.60
N ILE A 180 -12.97 -6.81 7.22
CA ILE A 180 -13.36 -5.64 8.01
C ILE A 180 -13.86 -6.06 9.39
N ALA A 181 -14.75 -7.07 9.46
CA ALA A 181 -15.32 -7.56 10.72
C ALA A 181 -14.27 -8.21 11.65
N ARG A 182 -13.24 -8.84 11.09
CA ARG A 182 -12.15 -9.47 11.85
C ARG A 182 -11.13 -8.47 12.40
N ARG A 183 -11.14 -7.24 11.91
CA ARG A 183 -10.17 -6.22 12.30
C ARG A 183 -10.22 -5.98 13.83
N PRO A 184 -9.11 -6.15 14.55
CA PRO A 184 -9.04 -5.77 15.97
C PRO A 184 -9.28 -4.27 16.15
N PRO A 185 -9.93 -3.83 17.24
CA PRO A 185 -10.27 -2.42 17.45
C PRO A 185 -9.09 -1.44 17.35
N GLY A 186 -7.89 -1.89 17.71
CA GLY A 186 -6.68 -1.07 17.67
C GLY A 186 -5.87 -1.19 16.38
N VAL A 187 -6.41 -1.75 15.32
CA VAL A 187 -5.76 -1.88 14.00
C VAL A 187 -6.42 -0.95 13.00
N GLU A 188 -5.63 -0.12 12.33
CA GLU A 188 -6.07 0.66 11.19
C GLU A 188 -6.10 -0.22 9.94
N LEU A 189 -7.18 -0.16 9.16
CA LEU A 189 -7.34 -0.96 7.95
C LEU A 189 -7.62 -0.05 6.75
N VAL A 190 -6.80 -0.16 5.72
CA VAL A 190 -6.97 0.60 4.48
C VAL A 190 -7.22 -0.35 3.31
N LEU A 191 -8.30 -0.13 2.59
CA LEU A 191 -8.64 -0.84 1.36
C LEU A 191 -8.46 0.10 0.17
N THR A 192 -7.80 -0.37 -0.90
CA THR A 192 -7.67 0.45 -2.11
C THR A 192 -8.19 -0.27 -3.35
N GLY A 193 -8.46 0.52 -4.38
CA GLY A 193 -8.72 0.07 -5.74
C GLY A 193 -9.92 0.77 -6.38
N ARG A 194 -10.17 0.47 -7.65
CA ARG A 194 -11.32 0.99 -8.40
C ARG A 194 -12.57 0.17 -8.11
N ASN A 195 -13.74 0.73 -8.40
CA ASN A 195 -15.01 0.01 -8.35
C ASN A 195 -15.28 -0.69 -7.00
N MET A 196 -14.95 -0.02 -5.89
CA MET A 196 -15.25 -0.58 -4.57
C MET A 196 -16.75 -0.81 -4.41
N PRO A 197 -17.19 -2.01 -4.01
CA PRO A 197 -18.62 -2.29 -3.83
C PRO A 197 -19.27 -1.37 -2.81
N PRO A 198 -20.50 -0.88 -3.05
CA PRO A 198 -21.23 0.00 -2.11
C PRO A 198 -21.31 -0.57 -0.69
N ALA A 199 -21.57 -1.88 -0.55
CA ALA A 199 -21.63 -2.53 0.75
C ALA A 199 -20.31 -2.40 1.56
N ILE A 200 -19.16 -2.33 0.90
CA ILE A 200 -17.86 -2.11 1.55
C ILE A 200 -17.67 -0.64 1.89
N LEU A 201 -18.15 0.27 1.03
CA LEU A 201 -18.11 1.71 1.31
C LEU A 201 -18.96 2.05 2.55
N ASP A 202 -20.12 1.42 2.71
CA ASP A 202 -21.01 1.61 3.86
C ASP A 202 -20.42 1.11 5.18
N MET A 203 -19.43 0.18 5.13
CA MET A 203 -18.70 -0.33 6.30
C MET A 203 -17.49 0.52 6.67
N ALA A 204 -17.10 1.46 5.83
CA ALA A 204 -15.90 2.27 6.05
C ALA A 204 -16.20 3.50 6.92
N ASP A 205 -15.23 3.85 7.79
CA ASP A 205 -15.27 5.07 8.60
C ASP A 205 -14.81 6.29 7.79
N LEU A 206 -13.98 6.08 6.75
CA LEU A 206 -13.48 7.13 5.86
C LEU A 206 -13.44 6.61 4.43
N VAL A 207 -14.03 7.36 3.53
CA VAL A 207 -13.98 7.09 2.08
C VAL A 207 -13.40 8.29 1.36
N THR A 208 -12.37 8.06 0.54
CA THR A 208 -11.79 9.07 -0.35
C THR A 208 -11.88 8.60 -1.78
N GLU A 209 -12.55 9.38 -2.64
CA GLU A 209 -12.60 9.14 -4.07
C GLU A 209 -11.53 9.96 -4.79
N MET A 210 -10.64 9.30 -5.52
CA MET A 210 -9.65 9.93 -6.39
C MET A 210 -10.20 10.00 -7.81
N ARG A 211 -10.57 11.21 -8.23
CA ARG A 211 -11.14 11.47 -9.55
C ARG A 211 -10.06 11.81 -10.57
N MET A 212 -10.16 11.21 -11.75
CA MET A 212 -9.30 11.55 -12.87
C MET A 212 -9.78 12.83 -13.55
N VAL A 213 -9.15 13.95 -13.23
CA VAL A 213 -9.43 15.25 -13.89
C VAL A 213 -8.64 15.35 -15.19
N LYS A 214 -7.40 14.84 -15.23
CA LYS A 214 -6.50 14.78 -16.38
C LYS A 214 -5.47 13.68 -16.15
N HIS A 215 -5.12 12.92 -17.17
CA HIS A 215 -4.13 11.85 -17.02
C HIS A 215 -3.10 11.87 -18.17
N PRO A 216 -1.79 11.71 -17.90
CA PRO A 216 -0.74 11.70 -18.93
C PRO A 216 -0.95 10.63 -20.00
N PHE A 217 -1.58 9.53 -19.66
CA PHE A 217 -1.90 8.44 -20.59
C PHE A 217 -2.77 8.90 -21.77
N GLU A 218 -3.70 9.84 -21.55
CA GLU A 218 -4.54 10.44 -22.61
C GLU A 218 -3.71 11.22 -23.63
N SER A 219 -2.51 11.66 -23.22
CA SER A 219 -1.52 12.33 -24.09
C SER A 219 -0.45 11.36 -24.59
N GLY A 220 -0.65 10.05 -24.48
CA GLY A 220 0.29 9.03 -24.94
C GLY A 220 1.58 8.90 -24.10
N ILE A 221 1.64 9.49 -22.91
CA ILE A 221 2.81 9.39 -22.03
C ILE A 221 2.76 8.06 -21.29
N PRO A 222 3.74 7.16 -21.47
CA PRO A 222 3.79 5.86 -20.80
C PRO A 222 4.12 6.00 -19.31
N ALA A 223 3.94 4.91 -18.57
CA ALA A 223 4.34 4.82 -17.18
C ALA A 223 5.86 5.02 -17.01
N ARG A 224 6.26 5.84 -16.04
CA ARG A 224 7.66 6.25 -15.81
C ARG A 224 8.21 5.61 -14.54
N ARG A 225 9.46 5.20 -14.61
CA ARG A 225 10.19 4.65 -13.48
C ARG A 225 10.34 5.69 -12.36
N GLY A 226 10.06 5.26 -11.12
CA GLY A 226 10.12 6.13 -9.95
C GLY A 226 8.91 7.05 -9.76
N ILE A 227 7.95 7.03 -10.72
CA ILE A 227 6.72 7.84 -10.67
C ILE A 227 5.49 6.92 -10.67
N GLU A 228 5.35 6.08 -11.68
CA GLU A 228 4.23 5.13 -11.78
C GLU A 228 4.63 3.72 -11.27
N TYR A 229 5.93 3.37 -11.27
CA TYR A 229 6.44 2.09 -10.77
C TYR A 229 7.87 2.18 -10.21
#